data_7d26cce0eb59975d15d9579a2901a58d
#
_entry.id   7d26cce0eb59975d15d9579a2901a58d
#
_cell.length_a   1.000
_cell.length_b   1.000
_cell.length_c   1.000
_cell.angle_alpha   90.00
_cell.angle_beta   90.00
_cell.angle_gamma   90.00
#
_symmetry.space_group_name_H-M   'P 1'
#
loop_
_entity.id
_entity.type
_entity.pdbx_description
1 polymer ?
#
loop_
_entity_poly.entity_id
_entity_poly.type
_entity_poly.pdbx_seq_one_letter_code
_entity_poly.pdbx_strand_id
1 'polypeptide(L)'
;MTVLVLGFPKIIRWIRNGFWNLRPIRWLKSTRLGGQFLESSVFRSQVSLHKGLIINLAYVALKLVTGILYRSVWLIALAVYYLLLAVMRSVLVGYVYREKIGENIPQEFRRYRVCGYALLLMNQALAVIVAYIVHKNQGYSYPGLLIYGMALYAFYAMITAIINVVKFRKLGSPILSAAMIVNLTAAMVSMLSLETAMLAEFGSEDAGLRLWMTGISGGVVCTVVLALAVYMIVRASKTLKQTIE
;
A
#
# COMPACT_ATOMS: atom_id res chain seq x y z
N MET A 1 18.61 37.23 -10.85
CA MET A 1 18.07 35.98 -10.29
C MET A 1 16.75 35.53 -10.95
N THR A 2 16.36 36.11 -12.08
CA THR A 2 15.05 35.88 -12.74
C THR A 2 15.11 34.97 -13.99
N VAL A 3 16.30 34.53 -14.43
CA VAL A 3 16.48 33.75 -15.67
C VAL A 3 16.38 32.23 -15.45
N LEU A 4 16.54 31.76 -14.21
CA LEU A 4 16.56 30.32 -13.87
C LEU A 4 15.16 29.66 -13.75
N VAL A 5 14.10 30.48 -13.54
CA VAL A 5 12.74 29.95 -13.33
C VAL A 5 12.00 29.66 -14.65
N LEU A 6 12.41 30.30 -15.74
CA LEU A 6 11.76 30.16 -17.07
C LEU A 6 12.23 28.95 -17.89
N GLY A 7 13.34 28.31 -17.52
CA GLY A 7 13.91 27.15 -18.23
C GLY A 7 13.26 25.80 -17.87
N PHE A 8 12.76 25.65 -16.65
CA PHE A 8 12.22 24.39 -16.12
C PHE A 8 11.05 23.80 -16.93
N PRO A 9 10.02 24.57 -17.32
CA PRO A 9 8.90 23.99 -18.06
C PRO A 9 9.27 23.57 -19.50
N LYS A 10 10.28 24.22 -20.13
CA LYS A 10 10.76 23.83 -21.46
C LYS A 10 11.57 22.54 -21.42
N ILE A 11 12.41 22.34 -20.42
CA ILE A 11 13.21 21.12 -20.23
C ILE A 11 12.31 19.94 -19.93
N ILE A 12 11.32 20.10 -19.05
CA ILE A 12 10.34 19.05 -18.74
C ILE A 12 9.51 18.69 -19.98
N ARG A 13 9.16 19.66 -20.81
CA ARG A 13 8.41 19.44 -22.07
C ARG A 13 9.28 18.75 -23.11
N TRP A 14 10.56 19.08 -23.20
CA TRP A 14 11.53 18.46 -24.09
C TRP A 14 11.83 17.01 -23.71
N ILE A 15 12.07 16.74 -22.42
CA ILE A 15 12.26 15.38 -21.89
C ILE A 15 10.98 14.55 -22.12
N ARG A 16 9.80 15.13 -21.86
CA ARG A 16 8.51 14.46 -22.10
C ARG A 16 8.32 14.11 -23.57
N ASN A 17 8.60 15.03 -24.47
CA ASN A 17 8.44 14.81 -25.93
C ASN A 17 9.49 13.85 -26.49
N GLY A 18 10.74 13.89 -26.00
CA GLY A 18 11.79 12.93 -26.35
C GLY A 18 11.48 11.52 -25.87
N PHE A 19 10.97 11.40 -24.64
CA PHE A 19 10.61 10.10 -24.05
C PHE A 19 9.42 9.43 -24.79
N TRP A 20 8.46 10.23 -25.29
CA TRP A 20 7.30 9.72 -26.03
C TRP A 20 7.61 9.26 -27.46
N ASN A 21 8.77 9.64 -28.01
CA ASN A 21 9.21 9.27 -29.36
C ASN A 21 10.14 8.06 -29.40
N LEU A 22 10.47 7.44 -28.26
CA LEU A 22 11.29 6.23 -28.22
C LEU A 22 10.57 5.05 -28.91
N ARG A 23 11.29 4.30 -29.73
CA ARG A 23 10.80 3.12 -30.47
C ARG A 23 9.93 2.17 -29.62
N PRO A 24 10.30 1.80 -28.37
CA PRO A 24 9.47 0.91 -27.54
C PRO A 24 8.12 1.53 -27.14
N ILE A 25 8.05 2.86 -26.98
CA ILE A 25 6.78 3.52 -26.62
C ILE A 25 5.85 3.59 -27.84
N ARG A 26 6.41 3.73 -29.05
CA ARG A 26 5.63 3.70 -30.29
C ARG A 26 5.06 2.30 -30.55
N TRP A 27 5.82 1.25 -30.27
CA TRP A 27 5.36 -0.14 -30.32
C TRP A 27 4.29 -0.43 -29.25
N LEU A 28 4.43 0.11 -28.02
CA LEU A 28 3.39 0.03 -27.01
C LEU A 28 2.08 0.72 -27.43
N LYS A 29 2.17 1.88 -28.12
CA LYS A 29 0.99 2.57 -28.64
C LYS A 29 0.26 1.78 -29.74
N SER A 30 0.95 0.99 -30.52
CA SER A 30 0.36 0.17 -31.59
C SER A 30 -0.36 -1.07 -31.07
N THR A 31 -0.12 -1.46 -29.81
CA THR A 31 -0.81 -2.58 -29.18
C THR A 31 -2.12 -2.11 -28.55
N ARG A 32 -3.22 -2.86 -28.76
CA ARG A 32 -4.57 -2.54 -28.25
C ARG A 32 -4.60 -2.23 -26.73
N LEU A 33 -3.80 -2.97 -25.97
CA LEU A 33 -3.66 -2.79 -24.51
C LEU A 33 -2.80 -1.56 -24.15
N GLY A 34 -1.76 -1.27 -24.94
CA GLY A 34 -0.88 -0.12 -24.72
C GLY A 34 -1.56 1.21 -25.03
N GLY A 35 -2.42 1.28 -26.06
CA GLY A 35 -3.25 2.44 -26.37
C GLY A 35 -4.21 2.77 -25.23
N GLN A 36 -4.96 1.78 -24.74
CA GLN A 36 -5.88 1.94 -23.61
C GLN A 36 -5.17 2.34 -22.31
N PHE A 37 -3.96 1.83 -22.08
CA PHE A 37 -3.15 2.20 -20.92
C PHE A 37 -2.70 3.68 -20.96
N LEU A 38 -2.48 4.22 -22.15
CA LEU A 38 -2.05 5.62 -22.30
C LEU A 38 -3.21 6.61 -22.25
N GLU A 39 -4.40 6.23 -22.70
CA GLU A 39 -5.57 7.11 -22.83
C GLU A 39 -6.44 7.10 -21.58
N SER A 40 -6.64 5.95 -20.94
CA SER A 40 -7.57 5.80 -19.82
C SER A 40 -6.85 5.84 -18.46
N SER A 41 -7.16 6.85 -17.65
CA SER A 41 -6.69 6.93 -16.24
C SER A 41 -7.28 5.82 -15.37
N VAL A 42 -8.50 5.38 -15.68
CA VAL A 42 -9.19 4.28 -14.99
C VAL A 42 -8.49 2.95 -15.30
N PHE A 43 -8.19 2.68 -16.56
CA PHE A 43 -7.48 1.46 -16.96
C PHE A 43 -6.08 1.38 -16.33
N ARG A 44 -5.35 2.50 -16.25
CA ARG A 44 -4.07 2.57 -15.55
C ARG A 44 -4.20 2.25 -14.05
N SER A 45 -5.27 2.70 -13.41
CA SER A 45 -5.50 2.38 -12.00
C SER A 45 -5.82 0.90 -11.81
N GLN A 46 -6.60 0.31 -12.69
CA GLN A 46 -6.91 -1.13 -12.68
C GLN A 46 -5.64 -1.98 -12.83
N VAL A 47 -4.80 -1.69 -13.82
CA VAL A 47 -3.52 -2.39 -14.03
C VAL A 47 -2.59 -2.22 -12.83
N SER A 48 -2.51 -1.02 -12.25
CA SER A 48 -1.72 -0.75 -11.04
C SER A 48 -2.23 -1.55 -9.84
N LEU A 49 -3.55 -1.66 -9.67
CA LEU A 49 -4.18 -2.45 -8.61
C LEU A 49 -3.86 -3.94 -8.74
N HIS A 50 -3.92 -4.50 -9.97
CA HIS A 50 -3.58 -5.92 -10.20
C HIS A 50 -2.11 -6.22 -9.96
N LYS A 51 -1.21 -5.41 -10.53
CA LYS A 51 0.22 -5.57 -10.27
C LYS A 51 0.52 -5.56 -8.78
N GLY A 52 -0.03 -4.59 -8.06
CA GLY A 52 0.16 -4.50 -6.64
C GLY A 52 -0.46 -5.68 -5.86
N LEU A 53 -1.57 -6.26 -6.32
CA LEU A 53 -2.16 -7.46 -5.72
C LEU A 53 -1.25 -8.67 -5.89
N ILE A 54 -0.73 -8.90 -7.11
CA ILE A 54 0.18 -10.02 -7.41
C ILE A 54 1.46 -9.89 -6.58
N ILE A 55 2.07 -8.71 -6.54
CA ILE A 55 3.29 -8.47 -5.78
C ILE A 55 3.05 -8.66 -4.28
N ASN A 56 1.91 -8.19 -3.77
CA ASN A 56 1.54 -8.37 -2.36
C ASN A 56 1.32 -9.85 -2.03
N LEU A 57 0.67 -10.61 -2.92
CA LEU A 57 0.45 -12.06 -2.74
C LEU A 57 1.79 -12.83 -2.75
N ALA A 58 2.71 -12.48 -3.64
CA ALA A 58 4.05 -13.04 -3.66
C ALA A 58 4.80 -12.77 -2.34
N TYR A 59 4.65 -11.56 -1.79
CA TYR A 59 5.23 -11.21 -0.50
C TYR A 59 4.59 -11.97 0.67
N VAL A 60 3.27 -12.18 0.65
CA VAL A 60 2.55 -13.04 1.62
C VAL A 60 3.12 -14.45 1.59
N ALA A 61 3.26 -15.04 0.39
CA ALA A 61 3.81 -16.38 0.22
C ALA A 61 5.23 -16.47 0.78
N LEU A 62 6.08 -15.49 0.47
CA LEU A 62 7.45 -15.41 0.99
C LEU A 62 7.47 -15.35 2.52
N LYS A 63 6.64 -14.49 3.15
CA LYS A 63 6.52 -14.37 4.61
C LYS A 63 6.01 -15.67 5.24
N LEU A 64 5.03 -16.31 4.63
CA LEU A 64 4.45 -17.56 5.14
C LEU A 64 5.47 -18.70 5.09
N VAL A 65 6.12 -18.89 3.93
CA VAL A 65 7.16 -19.92 3.76
C VAL A 65 8.29 -19.70 4.76
N THR A 66 8.79 -18.46 4.86
CA THR A 66 9.86 -18.11 5.82
C THR A 66 9.40 -18.32 7.25
N GLY A 67 8.16 -17.93 7.60
CA GLY A 67 7.59 -18.11 8.93
C GLY A 67 7.49 -19.57 9.34
N ILE A 68 7.09 -20.46 8.42
CA ILE A 68 6.99 -21.90 8.66
C ILE A 68 8.38 -22.52 8.80
N LEU A 69 9.30 -22.22 7.87
CA LEU A 69 10.66 -22.77 7.85
C LEU A 69 11.42 -22.44 9.14
N TYR A 70 11.28 -21.22 9.62
CA TYR A 70 11.99 -20.73 10.81
C TYR A 70 11.14 -20.78 12.09
N ARG A 71 9.94 -21.37 12.04
CA ARG A 71 9.00 -21.50 13.18
C ARG A 71 8.77 -20.17 13.91
N SER A 72 8.74 -19.06 13.17
CA SER A 72 8.55 -17.73 13.74
C SER A 72 7.09 -17.34 13.78
N VAL A 73 6.51 -17.29 14.96
CA VAL A 73 5.12 -16.85 15.20
C VAL A 73 4.88 -15.43 14.65
N TRP A 74 5.89 -14.57 14.76
CA TRP A 74 5.87 -13.22 14.23
C TRP A 74 5.68 -13.17 12.71
N LEU A 75 6.48 -13.93 11.96
CA LEU A 75 6.38 -13.95 10.50
C LEU A 75 5.05 -14.53 10.03
N ILE A 76 4.53 -15.54 10.74
CA ILE A 76 3.24 -16.14 10.44
C ILE A 76 2.12 -15.13 10.72
N ALA A 77 2.13 -14.44 11.86
CA ALA A 77 1.15 -13.41 12.18
C ALA A 77 1.13 -12.27 11.14
N LEU A 78 2.31 -11.80 10.71
CA LEU A 78 2.41 -10.84 9.62
C LEU A 78 1.90 -11.40 8.30
N ALA A 79 2.19 -12.66 7.95
CA ALA A 79 1.70 -13.27 6.73
C ALA A 79 0.16 -13.33 6.70
N VAL A 80 -0.47 -13.69 7.82
CA VAL A 80 -1.93 -13.68 7.98
C VAL A 80 -2.48 -12.26 7.84
N TYR A 81 -1.84 -11.28 8.45
CA TYR A 81 -2.22 -9.88 8.33
C TYR A 81 -2.18 -9.39 6.87
N TYR A 82 -1.09 -9.67 6.15
CA TYR A 82 -0.98 -9.33 4.73
C TYR A 82 -1.96 -10.09 3.84
N LEU A 83 -2.28 -11.35 4.19
CA LEU A 83 -3.29 -12.12 3.49
C LEU A 83 -4.66 -11.46 3.60
N LEU A 84 -5.05 -11.01 4.79
CA LEU A 84 -6.31 -10.28 5.00
C LEU A 84 -6.36 -8.97 4.21
N LEU A 85 -5.26 -8.20 4.17
CA LEU A 85 -5.16 -7.02 3.32
C LEU A 85 -5.27 -7.36 1.83
N ALA A 86 -4.66 -8.46 1.39
CA ALA A 86 -4.76 -8.94 0.01
C ALA A 86 -6.19 -9.35 -0.36
N VAL A 87 -6.91 -10.02 0.54
CA VAL A 87 -8.33 -10.37 0.38
C VAL A 87 -9.18 -9.10 0.27
N MET A 88 -9.03 -8.15 1.17
CA MET A 88 -9.75 -6.87 1.08
C MET A 88 -9.51 -6.18 -0.26
N ARG A 89 -8.25 -6.15 -0.70
CA ARG A 89 -7.87 -5.56 -1.97
C ARG A 89 -8.46 -6.32 -3.17
N SER A 90 -8.46 -7.66 -3.15
CA SER A 90 -9.01 -8.47 -4.24
C SER A 90 -10.53 -8.27 -4.38
N VAL A 91 -11.25 -8.12 -3.28
CA VAL A 91 -12.69 -7.80 -3.29
C VAL A 91 -12.94 -6.42 -3.92
N LEU A 92 -12.14 -5.41 -3.57
CA LEU A 92 -12.27 -4.07 -4.15
C LEU A 92 -11.93 -4.06 -5.64
N VAL A 93 -10.87 -4.75 -6.04
CA VAL A 93 -10.47 -4.89 -7.44
C VAL A 93 -11.54 -5.63 -8.23
N GLY A 94 -12.09 -6.73 -7.70
CA GLY A 94 -13.18 -7.49 -8.31
C GLY A 94 -14.44 -6.64 -8.55
N TYR A 95 -14.75 -5.74 -7.63
CA TYR A 95 -15.85 -4.79 -7.80
C TYR A 95 -15.61 -3.81 -8.95
N VAL A 96 -14.41 -3.22 -9.00
CA VAL A 96 -14.00 -2.28 -10.07
C VAL A 96 -14.10 -2.90 -11.48
N TYR A 97 -13.99 -4.24 -11.57
CA TYR A 97 -14.13 -4.96 -12.84
C TYR A 97 -15.57 -5.28 -13.22
N ARG A 98 -16.42 -5.54 -12.23
CA ARG A 98 -17.81 -5.98 -12.50
C ARG A 98 -18.75 -4.82 -12.73
N GLU A 99 -18.52 -3.70 -12.09
CA GLU A 99 -19.37 -2.53 -12.16
C GLU A 99 -18.57 -1.32 -12.68
N LYS A 100 -19.20 -0.50 -13.50
CA LYS A 100 -18.59 0.75 -13.96
C LYS A 100 -18.48 1.71 -12.77
N ILE A 101 -17.26 2.20 -12.57
CA ILE A 101 -16.97 3.16 -11.50
C ILE A 101 -17.85 4.39 -11.67
N GLY A 102 -18.58 4.77 -10.62
CA GLY A 102 -19.42 5.97 -10.58
C GLY A 102 -20.89 5.76 -10.98
N GLU A 103 -21.33 4.58 -11.39
CA GLU A 103 -22.74 4.31 -11.70
C GLU A 103 -23.61 4.21 -10.42
N ASN A 104 -23.08 3.58 -9.36
CA ASN A 104 -23.79 3.35 -8.10
C ASN A 104 -23.05 3.95 -6.90
N ILE A 105 -23.00 5.27 -6.80
CA ILE A 105 -22.30 6.01 -5.75
C ILE A 105 -22.67 5.54 -4.33
N PRO A 106 -23.98 5.32 -3.97
CA PRO A 106 -24.33 4.86 -2.63
C PRO A 106 -23.76 3.48 -2.28
N GLN A 107 -23.70 2.58 -3.26
CA GLN A 107 -23.16 1.24 -3.08
C GLN A 107 -21.63 1.27 -2.92
N GLU A 108 -20.95 2.14 -3.66
CA GLU A 108 -19.51 2.38 -3.50
C GLU A 108 -19.19 2.90 -2.09
N PHE A 109 -19.98 3.84 -1.55
CA PHE A 109 -19.79 4.36 -0.19
C PHE A 109 -20.09 3.34 0.89
N ARG A 110 -21.07 2.45 0.70
CA ARG A 110 -21.31 1.32 1.62
C ARG A 110 -20.10 0.41 1.71
N ARG A 111 -19.52 0.01 0.57
CA ARG A 111 -18.30 -0.83 0.52
C ARG A 111 -17.10 -0.11 1.10
N TYR A 112 -16.94 1.18 0.81
CA TYR A 112 -15.90 2.03 1.40
C TYR A 112 -15.98 2.03 2.92
N ARG A 113 -17.20 2.12 3.49
CA ARG A 113 -17.44 2.06 4.93
C ARG A 113 -17.10 0.69 5.52
N VAL A 114 -17.50 -0.39 4.85
CA VAL A 114 -17.16 -1.76 5.28
C VAL A 114 -15.65 -1.96 5.31
N CYS A 115 -14.92 -1.48 4.31
CA CYS A 115 -13.46 -1.49 4.31
C CYS A 115 -12.87 -0.69 5.48
N GLY A 116 -13.48 0.44 5.85
CA GLY A 116 -13.07 1.20 7.03
C GLY A 116 -13.22 0.41 8.32
N TYR A 117 -14.34 -0.29 8.53
CA TYR A 117 -14.52 -1.18 9.68
C TYR A 117 -13.56 -2.36 9.67
N ALA A 118 -13.31 -2.98 8.52
CA ALA A 118 -12.35 -4.06 8.40
C ALA A 118 -10.93 -3.59 8.75
N LEU A 119 -10.51 -2.41 8.27
CA LEU A 119 -9.22 -1.82 8.64
C LEU A 119 -9.13 -1.50 10.14
N LEU A 120 -10.22 -1.06 10.75
CA LEU A 120 -10.27 -0.80 12.19
C LEU A 120 -10.04 -2.09 13.00
N LEU A 121 -10.70 -3.19 12.64
CA LEU A 121 -10.47 -4.50 13.25
C LEU A 121 -9.04 -4.99 13.03
N MET A 122 -8.53 -4.84 11.81
CA MET A 122 -7.14 -5.20 11.50
C MET A 122 -6.12 -4.35 12.24
N ASN A 123 -6.44 -3.09 12.53
CA ASN A 123 -5.57 -2.24 13.33
C ASN A 123 -5.44 -2.75 14.78
N GLN A 124 -6.50 -3.31 15.36
CA GLN A 124 -6.41 -3.97 16.68
C GLN A 124 -5.46 -5.18 16.63
N ALA A 125 -5.57 -6.01 15.59
CA ALA A 125 -4.64 -7.12 15.40
C ALA A 125 -3.19 -6.63 15.24
N LEU A 126 -2.98 -5.54 14.47
CA LEU A 126 -1.66 -4.94 14.31
C LEU A 126 -1.09 -4.42 15.63
N ALA A 127 -1.91 -3.76 16.44
CA ALA A 127 -1.50 -3.27 17.75
C ALA A 127 -1.07 -4.40 18.69
N VAL A 128 -1.79 -5.53 18.70
CA VAL A 128 -1.41 -6.74 19.45
C VAL A 128 -0.08 -7.30 18.94
N ILE A 129 0.10 -7.37 17.64
CA ILE A 129 1.33 -7.83 17.00
C ILE A 129 2.52 -6.93 17.40
N VAL A 130 2.36 -5.61 17.35
CA VAL A 130 3.39 -4.64 17.76
C VAL A 130 3.71 -4.79 19.26
N ALA A 131 2.69 -4.87 20.11
CA ALA A 131 2.86 -5.07 21.54
C ALA A 131 3.61 -6.37 21.86
N TYR A 132 3.33 -7.45 21.13
CA TYR A 132 4.04 -8.73 21.26
C TYR A 132 5.54 -8.62 20.94
N ILE A 133 5.91 -7.90 19.86
CA ILE A 133 7.33 -7.69 19.51
C ILE A 133 8.04 -6.87 20.57
N VAL A 134 7.42 -5.77 20.98
CA VAL A 134 7.98 -4.88 21.99
C VAL A 134 8.18 -5.66 23.31
N HIS A 135 7.19 -6.46 23.73
CA HIS A 135 7.28 -7.25 24.96
C HIS A 135 8.37 -8.33 24.89
N LYS A 136 8.48 -9.04 23.77
CA LYS A 136 9.50 -10.09 23.59
C LYS A 136 10.89 -9.52 23.38
N ASN A 137 11.00 -8.28 22.93
CA ASN A 137 12.26 -7.60 22.56
C ASN A 137 13.19 -8.46 21.67
N GLN A 138 12.59 -9.36 20.91
CA GLN A 138 13.29 -10.26 19.99
C GLN A 138 12.90 -9.88 18.57
N GLY A 139 13.81 -9.21 17.86
CA GLY A 139 13.71 -9.08 16.43
C GLY A 139 14.00 -10.44 15.78
N TYR A 140 13.44 -10.65 14.59
CA TYR A 140 13.77 -11.82 13.78
C TYR A 140 14.86 -11.42 12.77
N SER A 141 16.03 -12.07 12.89
CA SER A 141 17.11 -11.96 11.91
C SER A 141 16.77 -12.78 10.67
N TYR A 142 16.79 -12.15 9.50
CA TYR A 142 16.59 -12.83 8.24
C TYR A 142 17.92 -13.35 7.71
N PRO A 143 18.01 -14.63 7.33
CA PRO A 143 19.27 -15.18 6.85
C PRO A 143 19.69 -14.55 5.52
N GLY A 144 20.93 -14.06 5.47
CA GLY A 144 21.63 -13.66 4.27
C GLY A 144 20.94 -12.62 3.40
N LEU A 145 20.75 -12.93 2.11
CA LEU A 145 20.22 -12.02 1.10
C LEU A 145 18.73 -11.71 1.24
N LEU A 146 18.00 -12.43 2.08
CA LEU A 146 16.53 -12.26 2.19
C LEU A 146 16.15 -10.88 2.70
N ILE A 147 16.92 -10.30 3.61
CA ILE A 147 16.67 -8.96 4.15
C ILE A 147 16.75 -7.88 3.05
N TYR A 148 17.68 -8.01 2.10
CA TYR A 148 17.79 -7.07 0.98
C TYR A 148 16.60 -7.16 0.04
N GLY A 149 16.11 -8.38 -0.24
CA GLY A 149 14.89 -8.58 -1.03
C GLY A 149 13.65 -7.97 -0.36
N MET A 150 13.55 -8.09 0.96
CA MET A 150 12.47 -7.48 1.74
C MET A 150 12.58 -5.96 1.78
N ALA A 151 13.79 -5.41 1.88
CA ALA A 151 14.03 -3.98 1.81
C ALA A 151 13.57 -3.43 0.45
N LEU A 152 14.01 -4.06 -0.64
CA LEU A 152 13.62 -3.67 -1.99
C LEU A 152 12.09 -3.67 -2.15
N TYR A 153 11.40 -4.71 -1.65
CA TYR A 153 9.95 -4.77 -1.66
C TYR A 153 9.31 -3.64 -0.83
N ALA A 154 9.75 -3.42 0.40
CA ALA A 154 9.16 -2.44 1.31
C ALA A 154 9.27 -1.01 0.74
N PHE A 155 10.44 -0.63 0.23
CA PHE A 155 10.64 0.67 -0.43
C PHE A 155 9.82 0.79 -1.70
N TYR A 156 9.81 -0.23 -2.56
CA TYR A 156 8.98 -0.25 -3.76
C TYR A 156 7.48 -0.10 -3.42
N ALA A 157 6.99 -0.83 -2.41
CA ALA A 157 5.61 -0.77 -1.96
C ALA A 157 5.24 0.62 -1.41
N MET A 158 6.13 1.23 -0.61
CA MET A 158 5.90 2.57 -0.04
C MET A 158 5.88 3.64 -1.12
N ILE A 159 6.88 3.67 -2.02
CA ILE A 159 6.95 4.65 -3.11
C ILE A 159 5.72 4.53 -4.02
N THR A 160 5.37 3.30 -4.42
CA THR A 160 4.19 3.07 -5.26
C THR A 160 2.88 3.41 -4.56
N ALA A 161 2.74 3.16 -3.26
CA ALA A 161 1.57 3.52 -2.50
C ALA A 161 1.37 5.04 -2.44
N ILE A 162 2.44 5.80 -2.14
CA ILE A 162 2.41 7.27 -2.10
C ILE A 162 2.06 7.83 -3.49
N ILE A 163 2.72 7.36 -4.56
CA ILE A 163 2.44 7.80 -5.93
C ILE A 163 0.97 7.54 -6.29
N ASN A 164 0.45 6.38 -5.95
CA ASN A 164 -0.95 6.01 -6.25
C ASN A 164 -1.94 6.89 -5.47
N VAL A 165 -1.69 7.16 -4.20
CA VAL A 165 -2.53 8.06 -3.40
C VAL A 165 -2.59 9.46 -4.01
N VAL A 166 -1.44 10.03 -4.39
CA VAL A 166 -1.38 11.37 -5.00
C VAL A 166 -2.04 11.38 -6.38
N LYS A 167 -1.75 10.38 -7.21
CA LYS A 167 -2.18 10.33 -8.61
C LYS A 167 -3.69 10.08 -8.75
N PHE A 168 -4.24 9.17 -7.97
CA PHE A 168 -5.63 8.72 -8.13
C PHE A 168 -6.62 9.41 -7.19
N ARG A 169 -6.12 10.23 -6.25
CA ARG A 169 -6.97 11.10 -5.40
C ARG A 169 -7.92 11.97 -6.24
N LYS A 170 -7.49 12.38 -7.43
CA LYS A 170 -8.25 13.22 -8.36
C LYS A 170 -9.42 12.50 -9.06
N LEU A 171 -9.46 11.15 -9.02
CA LEU A 171 -10.52 10.38 -9.68
C LEU A 171 -11.85 10.34 -8.91
N GLY A 172 -11.86 10.79 -7.66
CA GLY A 172 -13.08 10.95 -6.85
C GLY A 172 -13.82 9.67 -6.45
N SER A 173 -13.45 8.49 -6.98
CA SER A 173 -14.13 7.23 -6.66
C SER A 173 -13.81 6.75 -5.24
N PRO A 174 -14.86 6.43 -4.41
CA PRO A 174 -14.70 5.87 -3.07
C PRO A 174 -13.96 4.53 -3.10
N ILE A 175 -14.28 3.65 -4.03
CA ILE A 175 -13.67 2.32 -4.15
C ILE A 175 -12.17 2.39 -4.45
N LEU A 176 -11.77 3.26 -5.37
CA LEU A 176 -10.35 3.48 -5.66
C LEU A 176 -9.62 4.08 -4.45
N SER A 177 -10.27 4.99 -3.72
CA SER A 177 -9.73 5.55 -2.48
C SER A 177 -9.54 4.47 -1.42
N ALA A 178 -10.50 3.54 -1.25
CA ALA A 178 -10.37 2.40 -0.34
C ALA A 178 -9.17 1.53 -0.72
N ALA A 179 -9.06 1.14 -2.00
CA ALA A 179 -7.96 0.31 -2.48
C ALA A 179 -6.58 0.96 -2.27
N MET A 180 -6.49 2.29 -2.42
CA MET A 180 -5.25 3.04 -2.15
C MET A 180 -4.90 3.06 -0.66
N ILE A 181 -5.89 3.25 0.22
CA ILE A 181 -5.68 3.25 1.67
C ILE A 181 -5.23 1.86 2.13
N VAL A 182 -5.86 0.78 1.66
CA VAL A 182 -5.43 -0.59 1.95
C VAL A 182 -4.01 -0.84 1.47
N ASN A 183 -3.64 -0.35 0.28
CA ASN A 183 -2.29 -0.46 -0.25
C ASN A 183 -1.26 0.33 0.57
N LEU A 184 -1.62 1.53 1.01
CA LEU A 184 -0.78 2.37 1.87
C LEU A 184 -0.57 1.68 3.24
N THR A 185 -1.63 1.14 3.83
CA THR A 185 -1.54 0.36 5.08
C THR A 185 -0.58 -0.83 4.93
N ALA A 186 -0.70 -1.60 3.84
CA ALA A 186 0.22 -2.70 3.56
C ALA A 186 1.68 -2.22 3.43
N ALA A 187 1.90 -1.10 2.76
CA ALA A 187 3.23 -0.52 2.61
C ALA A 187 3.82 -0.04 3.94
N MET A 188 3.03 0.61 4.80
CA MET A 188 3.48 1.04 6.13
C MET A 188 3.84 -0.14 7.03
N VAL A 189 3.04 -1.21 7.02
CA VAL A 189 3.34 -2.43 7.79
C VAL A 189 4.55 -3.15 7.22
N SER A 190 4.81 -3.10 5.90
CA SER A 190 6.04 -3.66 5.34
C SER A 190 7.29 -2.88 5.74
N MET A 191 7.20 -1.55 5.86
CA MET A 191 8.29 -0.72 6.40
C MET A 191 8.56 -1.01 7.87
N LEU A 192 7.52 -1.15 8.69
CA LEU A 192 7.66 -1.56 10.09
C LEU A 192 8.32 -2.94 10.21
N SER A 193 7.90 -3.90 9.38
CA SER A 193 8.50 -5.23 9.35
C SER A 193 9.96 -5.22 8.88
N LEU A 194 10.34 -4.33 7.97
CA LEU A 194 11.72 -4.14 7.55
C LEU A 194 12.55 -3.52 8.67
N GLU A 195 12.03 -2.47 9.32
CA GLU A 195 12.69 -1.81 10.45
C GLU A 195 13.00 -2.82 11.57
N THR A 196 12.01 -3.63 11.99
CA THR A 196 12.23 -4.66 13.01
C THR A 196 13.27 -5.70 12.60
N ALA A 197 13.32 -6.07 11.32
CA ALA A 197 14.33 -6.99 10.79
C ALA A 197 15.72 -6.36 10.76
N MET A 198 15.83 -5.10 10.36
CA MET A 198 17.12 -4.38 10.33
C MET A 198 17.66 -4.13 11.74
N LEU A 199 16.79 -3.81 12.70
CA LEU A 199 17.19 -3.66 14.09
C LEU A 199 17.65 -4.99 14.72
N ALA A 200 17.11 -6.13 14.24
CA ALA A 200 17.55 -7.45 14.70
C ALA A 200 18.89 -7.86 14.10
N GLU A 201 19.18 -7.51 12.85
CA GLU A 201 20.39 -7.92 12.13
C GLU A 201 21.56 -6.98 12.35
N PHE A 202 21.30 -5.68 12.31
CA PHE A 202 22.34 -4.63 12.32
C PHE A 202 22.27 -3.74 13.56
N GLY A 203 21.25 -3.92 14.41
CA GLY A 203 21.09 -3.12 15.62
C GLY A 203 22.19 -3.40 16.62
N SER A 204 22.56 -2.36 17.39
CA SER A 204 23.45 -2.50 18.54
C SER A 204 22.87 -3.49 19.57
N GLU A 205 23.70 -4.07 20.43
CA GLU A 205 23.28 -4.96 21.52
C GLU A 205 22.36 -4.26 22.56
N ASP A 206 22.14 -2.96 22.40
CA ASP A 206 21.26 -2.17 23.25
C ASP A 206 19.79 -2.56 23.05
N ALA A 207 19.32 -3.44 23.93
CA ALA A 207 17.94 -3.90 23.98
C ALA A 207 16.95 -2.74 24.21
N GLY A 208 17.35 -1.67 24.90
CA GLY A 208 16.54 -0.49 25.16
C GLY A 208 16.26 0.30 23.89
N LEU A 209 17.28 0.59 23.09
CA LEU A 209 17.13 1.32 21.83
C LEU A 209 16.19 0.59 20.86
N ARG A 210 16.35 -0.73 20.72
CA ARG A 210 15.51 -1.57 19.87
C ARG A 210 14.05 -1.53 20.28
N LEU A 211 13.77 -1.62 21.58
CA LEU A 211 12.43 -1.56 22.16
C LEU A 211 11.77 -0.20 21.89
N TRP A 212 12.50 0.90 22.13
CA TRP A 212 12.00 2.24 21.88
C TRP A 212 11.71 2.50 20.40
N MET A 213 12.64 2.18 19.51
CA MET A 213 12.45 2.38 18.07
C MET A 213 11.24 1.59 17.54
N THR A 214 11.16 0.29 17.84
CA THR A 214 10.03 -0.55 17.42
C THR A 214 8.71 -0.11 18.04
N GLY A 215 8.72 0.33 19.30
CA GLY A 215 7.52 0.83 19.98
C GLY A 215 6.98 2.13 19.37
N ILE A 216 7.86 3.09 19.11
CA ILE A 216 7.47 4.37 18.54
C ILE A 216 6.99 4.18 17.09
N SER A 217 7.75 3.50 16.25
CA SER A 217 7.38 3.28 14.85
C SER A 217 6.10 2.47 14.70
N GLY A 218 5.95 1.40 15.50
CA GLY A 218 4.72 0.62 15.55
C GLY A 218 3.52 1.43 16.03
N GLY A 219 3.70 2.26 17.06
CA GLY A 219 2.69 3.19 17.57
C GLY A 219 2.26 4.22 16.50
N VAL A 220 3.22 4.79 15.78
CA VAL A 220 2.94 5.71 14.68
C VAL A 220 2.15 5.03 13.57
N VAL A 221 2.55 3.83 13.14
CA VAL A 221 1.83 3.07 12.09
C VAL A 221 0.40 2.75 12.55
N CYS A 222 0.20 2.25 13.76
CA CYS A 222 -1.14 1.97 14.30
C CYS A 222 -2.01 3.23 14.35
N THR A 223 -1.45 4.36 14.79
CA THR A 223 -2.19 5.64 14.87
C THR A 223 -2.60 6.13 13.49
N VAL A 224 -1.72 6.07 12.50
CA VAL A 224 -2.03 6.48 11.13
C VAL A 224 -3.09 5.57 10.50
N VAL A 225 -2.97 4.24 10.68
CA VAL A 225 -3.96 3.29 10.15
C VAL A 225 -5.33 3.50 10.83
N LEU A 226 -5.35 3.76 12.13
CA LEU A 226 -6.57 4.10 12.88
C LEU A 226 -7.21 5.37 12.32
N ALA A 227 -6.43 6.44 12.14
CA ALA A 227 -6.91 7.69 11.58
C ALA A 227 -7.50 7.53 10.18
N LEU A 228 -6.86 6.72 9.32
CA LEU A 228 -7.35 6.40 7.98
C LEU A 228 -8.66 5.60 8.03
N ALA A 229 -8.78 4.59 8.92
CA ALA A 229 -9.99 3.80 9.09
C ALA A 229 -11.16 4.67 9.57
N VAL A 230 -10.95 5.51 10.59
CA VAL A 230 -11.96 6.45 11.10
C VAL A 230 -12.37 7.45 10.02
N TYR A 231 -11.41 8.02 9.29
CA TYR A 231 -11.68 8.92 8.18
C TYR A 231 -12.59 8.27 7.11
N MET A 232 -12.33 7.00 6.76
CA MET A 232 -13.15 6.25 5.82
C MET A 232 -14.59 6.10 6.32
N ILE A 233 -14.76 5.71 7.58
CA ILE A 233 -16.09 5.49 8.19
C ILE A 233 -16.87 6.80 8.26
N VAL A 234 -16.25 7.87 8.76
CA VAL A 234 -16.91 9.19 8.92
C VAL A 234 -17.31 9.76 7.57
N ARG A 235 -16.41 9.73 6.59
CA ARG A 235 -16.69 10.24 5.23
C ARG A 235 -17.83 9.47 4.58
N ALA A 236 -17.82 8.14 4.64
CA ALA A 236 -18.87 7.31 4.09
C ALA A 236 -20.23 7.57 4.78
N SER A 237 -20.24 7.67 6.10
CA SER A 237 -21.47 7.88 6.87
C SER A 237 -22.11 9.25 6.57
N LYS A 238 -21.28 10.31 6.44
CA LYS A 238 -21.78 11.64 6.06
C LYS A 238 -22.42 11.64 4.67
N THR A 239 -21.75 11.07 3.68
CA THR A 239 -22.28 11.06 2.30
C THR A 239 -23.53 10.20 2.16
N LEU A 240 -23.56 9.02 2.83
CA LEU A 240 -24.75 8.15 2.80
C LEU A 240 -25.96 8.80 3.47
N LYS A 241 -25.75 9.62 4.50
CA LYS A 241 -26.84 10.37 5.16
C LYS A 241 -27.44 11.43 4.22
N GLN A 242 -26.58 12.18 3.52
CA GLN A 242 -26.99 13.20 2.55
C GLN A 242 -27.73 12.66 1.31
N THR A 243 -27.58 11.36 1.00
CA THR A 243 -28.24 10.72 -0.15
C THR A 243 -29.63 10.20 0.21
N ILE A 244 -29.97 10.12 1.50
CA ILE A 244 -31.25 9.62 2.02
C ILE A 244 -32.23 10.80 2.34
N GLU A 245 -31.69 11.98 2.60
CA GLU A 245 -32.40 13.25 2.72
C GLU A 245 -32.67 13.84 1.32
#